data_58f27e2ccd1cca4f83555fa98e879176
#
_entry.id   58f27e2ccd1cca4f83555fa98e879176
#
_cell.length_a   1.000
_cell.length_b   1.000
_cell.length_c   1.000
_cell.angle_alpha   90.00
_cell.angle_beta   90.00
_cell.angle_gamma   90.00
#
_symmetry.space_group_name_H-M   'P 1'
#
loop_
_entity.id
_entity.type
_entity.pdbx_description
1 polymer ?
#
loop_
_entity_poly.entity_id
_entity_poly.type
_entity_poly.pdbx_seq_one_letter_code
_entity_poly.pdbx_strand_id
1 'polypeptide(L)'
;MFRVGTLRFMRLLLVEDDAALGAVIQRGLVEEGHAVDWERTVASAIESLEFSSYALVVLDIGLPDGSGLDVCRWLRERRADTRVLLLTARDSLSDKVGGLDAGADDYLTKPFDSPELSARVRALLRRPTSTRSPMVQAGDIRLDPASHTVWRGNVVIPMTAREFSLLHELMVRPGEVVRRSDLLEAVWDANYDGLSNVVDVHVANLRRKLDLPGNPAPIETVRGVGYRIAV
;
A
#
# COMPACT_ATOMS: atom_id res chain seq x y z
N MET A 1 12.29 14.57 19.06
CA MET A 1 11.79 15.03 17.74
C MET A 1 11.92 13.83 16.80
N PHE A 2 10.90 12.95 16.82
CA PHE A 2 10.91 11.70 16.05
C PHE A 2 10.51 12.02 14.61
N ARG A 3 11.43 11.80 13.66
CA ARG A 3 11.12 11.77 12.23
C ARG A 3 10.25 10.52 11.98
N VAL A 4 8.96 10.71 11.82
CA VAL A 4 8.07 9.68 11.32
C VAL A 4 8.45 9.44 9.85
N GLY A 5 9.00 8.27 9.57
CA GLY A 5 9.35 7.86 8.21
C GLY A 5 8.11 7.76 7.33
N THR A 6 8.29 8.13 6.11
CA THR A 6 7.32 8.21 5.00
C THR A 6 6.51 6.93 4.87
N LEU A 7 5.24 6.94 5.24
CA LEU A 7 4.28 5.91 4.86
C LEU A 7 3.84 6.18 3.41
N ARG A 8 4.27 5.34 2.49
CA ARG A 8 3.72 5.31 1.13
C ARG A 8 2.59 4.29 1.12
N PHE A 9 1.43 4.72 0.67
CA PHE A 9 0.32 3.81 0.37
C PHE A 9 0.72 2.99 -0.85
N MET A 10 0.76 1.69 -0.68
CA MET A 10 1.18 0.78 -1.73
C MET A 10 0.29 -0.46 -1.67
N ARG A 11 0.09 -1.07 -2.82
CA ARG A 11 -0.54 -2.38 -2.89
C ARG A 11 0.46 -3.42 -2.42
N LEU A 12 0.08 -4.18 -1.41
CA LEU A 12 0.87 -5.24 -0.78
C LEU A 12 0.18 -6.57 -1.01
N LEU A 13 0.97 -7.63 -1.14
CA LEU A 13 0.47 -8.99 -1.12
C LEU A 13 0.87 -9.62 0.22
N LEU A 14 -0.09 -10.12 0.95
CA LEU A 14 0.12 -10.99 2.11
C LEU A 14 -0.09 -12.43 1.66
N VAL A 15 0.86 -13.32 1.98
CA VAL A 15 0.73 -14.76 1.73
C VAL A 15 0.91 -15.48 3.06
N GLU A 16 -0.19 -15.96 3.64
CA GLU A 16 -0.25 -16.57 4.98
C GLU A 16 -1.46 -17.51 5.03
N ASP A 17 -1.25 -18.77 5.37
CA ASP A 17 -2.30 -19.78 5.42
C ASP A 17 -3.09 -19.78 6.73
N ASP A 18 -2.47 -19.34 7.84
CA ASP A 18 -3.16 -19.18 9.13
C ASP A 18 -4.16 -18.03 9.06
N ALA A 19 -5.44 -18.38 9.16
CA ALA A 19 -6.54 -17.41 9.06
C ALA A 19 -6.52 -16.35 10.18
N ALA A 20 -6.10 -16.71 11.38
CA ALA A 20 -6.09 -15.79 12.52
C ALA A 20 -4.93 -14.80 12.40
N LEU A 21 -3.74 -15.30 12.09
CA LEU A 21 -2.54 -14.47 11.90
C LEU A 21 -2.69 -13.57 10.67
N GLY A 22 -3.15 -14.13 9.54
CA GLY A 22 -3.36 -13.37 8.30
C GLY A 22 -4.34 -12.22 8.48
N ALA A 23 -5.47 -12.44 9.18
CA ALA A 23 -6.44 -11.39 9.48
C ALA A 23 -5.85 -10.27 10.37
N VAL A 24 -4.99 -10.60 11.33
CA VAL A 24 -4.31 -9.60 12.18
C VAL A 24 -3.32 -8.78 11.36
N ILE A 25 -2.50 -9.44 10.54
CA ILE A 25 -1.51 -8.77 9.67
C ILE A 25 -2.23 -7.86 8.67
N GLN A 26 -3.21 -8.39 7.95
CA GLN A 26 -3.97 -7.62 6.95
C GLN A 26 -4.59 -6.37 7.58
N ARG A 27 -5.27 -6.51 8.72
CA ARG A 27 -5.89 -5.39 9.43
C ARG A 27 -4.86 -4.32 9.80
N GLY A 28 -3.73 -4.71 10.39
CA GLY A 28 -2.68 -3.76 10.77
C GLY A 28 -2.12 -2.97 9.59
N LEU A 29 -1.85 -3.64 8.47
CA LEU A 29 -1.35 -3.00 7.25
C LEU A 29 -2.41 -2.11 6.58
N VAL A 30 -3.69 -2.50 6.62
CA VAL A 30 -4.81 -1.68 6.13
C VAL A 30 -5.03 -0.45 7.00
N GLU A 31 -4.88 -0.56 8.33
CA GLU A 31 -4.93 0.59 9.25
C GLU A 31 -3.79 1.58 9.00
N GLU A 32 -2.63 1.11 8.53
CA GLU A 32 -1.52 1.95 8.05
C GLU A 32 -1.77 2.56 6.66
N GLY A 33 -2.89 2.22 6.00
CA GLY A 33 -3.32 2.80 4.72
C GLY A 33 -2.91 2.03 3.48
N HIS A 34 -2.32 0.85 3.62
CA HIS A 34 -1.99 0.00 2.48
C HIS A 34 -3.23 -0.71 1.92
N ALA A 35 -3.27 -0.94 0.60
CA ALA A 35 -4.15 -1.91 -0.01
C ALA A 35 -3.49 -3.28 0.12
N VAL A 36 -4.16 -4.26 0.70
CA VAL A 36 -3.57 -5.57 1.05
C VAL A 36 -4.42 -6.69 0.47
N ASP A 37 -3.94 -7.32 -0.58
CA ASP A 37 -4.48 -8.59 -1.06
C ASP A 37 -3.93 -9.71 -0.20
N TRP A 38 -4.73 -10.73 0.09
CA TRP A 38 -4.34 -11.83 0.95
C TRP A 38 -4.59 -13.16 0.25
N GLU A 39 -3.50 -13.89 0.05
CA GLU A 39 -3.47 -15.23 -0.52
C GLU A 39 -3.03 -16.25 0.53
N ARG A 40 -3.41 -17.51 0.33
CA ARG A 40 -3.17 -18.56 1.33
C ARG A 40 -2.31 -19.71 0.81
N THR A 41 -1.89 -19.64 -0.44
CA THR A 41 -1.12 -20.69 -1.13
C THR A 41 -0.06 -20.08 -2.03
N VAL A 42 0.96 -20.88 -2.37
CA VAL A 42 1.96 -20.51 -3.38
C VAL A 42 1.30 -20.29 -4.74
N ALA A 43 0.38 -21.17 -5.11
CA ALA A 43 -0.29 -21.09 -6.42
C ALA A 43 -1.10 -19.80 -6.57
N SER A 44 -1.95 -19.45 -5.58
CA SER A 44 -2.75 -18.22 -5.64
C SER A 44 -1.89 -16.96 -5.55
N ALA A 45 -0.78 -17.00 -4.79
CA ALA A 45 0.16 -15.89 -4.72
C ALA A 45 0.83 -15.62 -6.08
N ILE A 46 1.26 -16.66 -6.79
CA ILE A 46 1.84 -16.53 -8.13
C ILE A 46 0.80 -15.98 -9.10
N GLU A 47 -0.43 -16.48 -9.08
CA GLU A 47 -1.52 -15.96 -9.91
C GLU A 47 -1.74 -14.48 -9.66
N SER A 48 -1.86 -14.04 -8.41
CA SER A 48 -2.00 -12.63 -8.05
C SER A 48 -0.82 -11.77 -8.54
N LEU A 49 0.40 -12.30 -8.47
CA LEU A 49 1.62 -11.62 -8.97
C LEU A 49 1.71 -11.55 -10.49
N GLU A 50 1.06 -12.45 -11.22
CA GLU A 50 0.98 -12.41 -12.69
C GLU A 50 0.04 -11.30 -13.19
N PHE A 51 -1.06 -11.07 -12.49
CA PHE A 51 -2.10 -10.12 -12.91
C PHE A 51 -1.97 -8.75 -12.27
N SER A 52 -1.20 -8.62 -11.17
CA SER A 52 -1.09 -7.38 -10.40
C SER A 52 0.33 -7.06 -9.99
N SER A 53 0.64 -5.76 -9.88
CA SER A 53 1.93 -5.28 -9.39
C SER A 53 1.83 -4.93 -7.90
N TYR A 54 2.74 -5.47 -7.10
CA TYR A 54 2.84 -5.22 -5.67
C TYR A 54 4.17 -4.55 -5.33
N ALA A 55 4.14 -3.63 -4.40
CA ALA A 55 5.35 -2.97 -3.91
C ALA A 55 6.14 -3.85 -2.93
N LEU A 56 5.43 -4.70 -2.17
CA LEU A 56 5.98 -5.62 -1.20
C LEU A 56 5.09 -6.87 -1.11
N VAL A 57 5.73 -8.03 -0.96
CA VAL A 57 5.09 -9.28 -0.56
C VAL A 57 5.52 -9.58 0.88
N VAL A 58 4.56 -9.76 1.79
CA VAL A 58 4.76 -10.34 3.12
C VAL A 58 4.42 -11.82 2.99
N LEU A 59 5.39 -12.69 3.18
CA LEU A 59 5.36 -14.07 2.69
C LEU A 59 5.75 -15.06 3.77
N ASP A 60 4.82 -15.92 4.17
CA ASP A 60 5.15 -17.07 5.00
C ASP A 60 5.94 -18.11 4.21
N ILE A 61 6.92 -18.73 4.86
CA ILE A 61 7.70 -19.83 4.27
C ILE A 61 6.90 -21.13 4.24
N GLY A 62 6.12 -21.39 5.31
CA GLY A 62 5.39 -22.64 5.50
C GLY A 62 3.98 -22.60 4.93
N LEU A 63 3.80 -22.80 3.62
CA LEU A 63 2.50 -22.79 2.96
C LEU A 63 2.01 -24.23 2.66
N PRO A 64 0.69 -24.46 2.56
CA PRO A 64 0.14 -25.81 2.44
C PRO A 64 0.46 -26.53 1.13
N ASP A 65 0.77 -25.79 0.07
CA ASP A 65 1.02 -26.30 -1.27
C ASP A 65 2.50 -26.18 -1.71
N GLY A 66 3.38 -25.66 -0.84
CA GLY A 66 4.80 -25.51 -1.14
C GLY A 66 5.53 -24.59 -0.19
N SER A 67 6.70 -24.14 -0.60
CA SER A 67 7.49 -23.19 0.18
C SER A 67 7.30 -21.76 -0.33
N GLY A 68 7.09 -20.78 0.57
CA GLY A 68 7.15 -19.38 0.19
C GLY A 68 8.43 -18.97 -0.53
N LEU A 69 9.53 -19.69 -0.30
CA LEU A 69 10.78 -19.48 -1.06
C LEU A 69 10.62 -19.70 -2.57
N ASP A 70 9.63 -20.50 -3.00
CA ASP A 70 9.34 -20.70 -4.41
C ASP A 70 8.75 -19.43 -5.05
N VAL A 71 7.90 -18.73 -4.32
CA VAL A 71 7.38 -17.41 -4.74
C VAL A 71 8.53 -16.39 -4.83
N CYS A 72 9.46 -16.41 -3.87
CA CYS A 72 10.61 -15.51 -3.86
C CYS A 72 11.49 -15.75 -5.11
N ARG A 73 11.85 -17.03 -5.39
CA ARG A 73 12.61 -17.41 -6.59
C ARG A 73 11.90 -16.99 -7.87
N TRP A 74 10.61 -17.27 -7.96
CA TRP A 74 9.76 -16.89 -9.10
C TRP A 74 9.82 -15.39 -9.40
N LEU A 75 9.76 -14.52 -8.36
CA LEU A 75 9.90 -13.08 -8.50
C LEU A 75 11.29 -12.69 -9.02
N ARG A 76 12.36 -13.29 -8.50
CA ARG A 76 13.75 -12.96 -8.90
C ARG A 76 14.10 -13.41 -10.30
N GLU A 77 13.61 -14.57 -10.75
CA GLU A 77 13.76 -15.04 -12.12
C GLU A 77 13.17 -14.06 -13.14
N ARG A 78 12.08 -13.39 -12.78
CA ARG A 78 11.41 -12.38 -13.60
C ARG A 78 11.98 -10.97 -13.43
N ARG A 79 13.06 -10.82 -12.65
CA ARG A 79 13.69 -9.53 -12.31
C ARG A 79 12.67 -8.52 -11.78
N ALA A 80 11.70 -8.98 -11.02
CA ALA A 80 10.70 -8.11 -10.41
C ALA A 80 11.31 -7.25 -9.31
N ASP A 81 11.02 -5.96 -9.32
CA ASP A 81 11.44 -4.99 -8.28
C ASP A 81 10.63 -5.10 -6.99
N THR A 82 9.69 -6.03 -6.93
CA THR A 82 8.85 -6.29 -5.77
C THR A 82 9.71 -6.70 -4.57
N ARG A 83 9.56 -6.00 -3.46
CA ARG A 83 10.24 -6.34 -2.20
C ARG A 83 9.62 -7.58 -1.57
N VAL A 84 10.40 -8.36 -0.85
CA VAL A 84 9.93 -9.57 -0.16
C VAL A 84 10.37 -9.52 1.30
N LEU A 85 9.39 -9.57 2.21
CA LEU A 85 9.57 -9.80 3.64
C LEU A 85 9.12 -11.22 3.96
N LEU A 86 10.07 -12.09 4.34
CA LEU A 86 9.75 -13.46 4.75
C LEU A 86 9.29 -13.51 6.21
N LEU A 87 8.21 -14.27 6.46
CA LEU A 87 7.82 -14.70 7.79
C LEU A 87 8.33 -16.12 8.02
N THR A 88 9.05 -16.36 9.10
CA THR A 88 9.72 -17.66 9.36
C THR A 88 9.55 -18.13 10.80
N ALA A 89 9.48 -19.43 11.04
CA ALA A 89 9.52 -19.99 12.38
C ALA A 89 10.91 -19.82 13.04
N ARG A 90 10.94 -19.76 14.36
CA ARG A 90 12.13 -19.38 15.17
C ARG A 90 13.35 -20.30 15.01
N ASP A 91 13.18 -21.54 14.59
CA ASP A 91 14.17 -22.61 14.72
C ASP A 91 15.01 -22.90 13.47
N SER A 92 14.84 -22.16 12.38
CA SER A 92 15.53 -22.46 11.13
C SER A 92 16.56 -21.38 10.77
N LEU A 93 17.76 -21.51 11.33
CA LEU A 93 18.95 -20.80 10.81
C LEU A 93 19.17 -21.12 9.33
N SER A 94 18.84 -22.36 8.90
CA SER A 94 18.87 -22.79 7.50
C SER A 94 17.88 -22.02 6.62
N ASP A 95 16.68 -21.70 7.13
CA ASP A 95 15.67 -20.97 6.37
C ASP A 95 16.01 -19.48 6.24
N LYS A 96 16.72 -18.90 7.25
CA LYS A 96 17.19 -17.52 7.18
C LYS A 96 18.25 -17.33 6.10
N VAL A 97 19.23 -18.23 6.05
CA VAL A 97 20.28 -18.22 5.01
C VAL A 97 19.66 -18.56 3.65
N GLY A 98 18.84 -19.61 3.58
CA GLY A 98 18.14 -19.99 2.35
C GLY A 98 17.17 -18.92 1.83
N GLY A 99 16.55 -18.14 2.71
CA GLY A 99 15.64 -17.06 2.35
C GLY A 99 16.36 -15.86 1.71
N LEU A 100 17.49 -15.44 2.28
CA LEU A 100 18.31 -14.37 1.70
C LEU A 100 18.95 -14.81 0.38
N ASP A 101 19.42 -16.08 0.30
CA ASP A 101 19.94 -16.67 -0.93
C ASP A 101 18.86 -16.82 -2.02
N ALA A 102 17.58 -17.02 -1.61
CA ALA A 102 16.44 -17.01 -2.52
C ALA A 102 16.06 -15.58 -2.98
N GLY A 103 16.70 -14.55 -2.45
CA GLY A 103 16.51 -13.15 -2.86
C GLY A 103 15.47 -12.37 -2.07
N ALA A 104 15.15 -12.78 -0.84
CA ALA A 104 14.35 -11.95 0.07
C ALA A 104 15.11 -10.68 0.49
N ASP A 105 14.38 -9.59 0.73
CA ASP A 105 14.96 -8.32 1.13
C ASP A 105 15.09 -8.19 2.66
N ASP A 106 14.24 -8.89 3.45
CA ASP A 106 14.30 -8.98 4.91
C ASP A 106 13.53 -10.22 5.39
N TYR A 107 13.66 -10.55 6.67
CA TYR A 107 12.88 -11.61 7.33
C TYR A 107 12.41 -11.19 8.71
N LEU A 108 11.32 -11.82 9.19
CA LEU A 108 10.72 -11.63 10.50
C LEU A 108 10.37 -12.99 11.10
N THR A 109 10.86 -13.25 12.32
CA THR A 109 10.64 -14.54 12.99
C THR A 109 9.33 -14.57 13.77
N LYS A 110 8.53 -15.61 13.57
CA LYS A 110 7.33 -15.89 14.37
C LYS A 110 7.71 -16.47 15.75
N PRO A 111 7.08 -16.06 16.86
CA PRO A 111 6.08 -15.01 16.95
C PRO A 111 6.71 -13.61 16.91
N PHE A 112 6.00 -12.63 16.38
CA PHE A 112 6.41 -11.23 16.30
C PHE A 112 5.29 -10.29 16.78
N ASP A 113 5.67 -9.08 17.12
CA ASP A 113 4.73 -8.03 17.48
C ASP A 113 4.34 -7.20 16.24
N SER A 114 3.06 -6.76 16.17
CA SER A 114 2.58 -5.92 15.07
C SER A 114 3.44 -4.66 14.82
N PRO A 115 3.94 -3.94 15.84
CA PRO A 115 4.85 -2.81 15.62
C PRO A 115 6.17 -3.19 14.94
N GLU A 116 6.72 -4.40 15.16
CA GLU A 116 7.93 -4.86 14.49
C GLU A 116 7.67 -5.13 13.02
N LEU A 117 6.59 -5.85 12.69
CA LEU A 117 6.17 -6.08 11.31
C LEU A 117 6.02 -4.73 10.58
N SER A 118 5.26 -3.82 11.15
CA SER A 118 5.04 -2.48 10.60
C SER A 118 6.33 -1.70 10.36
N ALA A 119 7.27 -1.78 11.29
CA ALA A 119 8.57 -1.11 11.15
C ALA A 119 9.40 -1.68 9.97
N ARG A 120 9.40 -3.01 9.77
CA ARG A 120 10.08 -3.68 8.67
C ARG A 120 9.43 -3.39 7.33
N VAL A 121 8.10 -3.45 7.26
CA VAL A 121 7.33 -3.07 6.06
C VAL A 121 7.67 -1.64 5.64
N ARG A 122 7.63 -0.68 6.57
CA ARG A 122 8.03 0.72 6.30
C ARG A 122 9.49 0.83 5.85
N ALA A 123 10.40 0.06 6.44
CA ALA A 123 11.81 0.08 6.05
C ALA A 123 12.01 -0.41 4.62
N LEU A 124 11.34 -1.49 4.23
CA LEU A 124 11.40 -2.07 2.89
C LEU A 124 10.74 -1.17 1.85
N LEU A 125 9.61 -0.55 2.16
CA LEU A 125 8.92 0.37 1.26
C LEU A 125 9.64 1.71 1.09
N ARG A 126 10.64 2.00 1.94
CA ARG A 126 11.46 3.20 1.82
C ARG A 126 12.40 3.07 0.61
N ARG A 127 12.25 3.89 -0.41
CA ARG A 127 13.26 3.98 -1.49
C ARG A 127 14.61 4.38 -0.90
N PRO A 128 15.75 3.89 -1.48
CA PRO A 128 17.07 4.42 -1.15
C PRO A 128 17.03 5.96 -1.27
N THR A 129 17.66 6.64 -0.34
CA THR A 129 17.59 8.09 -0.10
C THR A 129 18.16 8.98 -1.21
N SER A 130 18.23 8.53 -2.46
CA SER A 130 18.71 9.37 -3.57
C SER A 130 17.63 10.20 -4.26
N THR A 131 16.34 9.97 -3.95
CA THR A 131 15.29 10.89 -4.39
C THR A 131 14.22 11.02 -3.30
N ARG A 132 14.15 12.19 -2.67
CA ARG A 132 12.91 12.62 -1.98
C ARG A 132 11.77 12.32 -2.93
N SER A 133 10.75 11.57 -2.47
CA SER A 133 9.49 11.54 -3.23
C SER A 133 9.09 12.99 -3.44
N PRO A 134 9.01 13.47 -4.68
CA PRO A 134 8.73 14.88 -4.91
C PRO A 134 7.38 15.19 -4.26
N MET A 135 7.31 16.36 -3.63
CA MET A 135 6.05 16.92 -3.17
C MET A 135 5.11 16.97 -4.38
N VAL A 136 3.94 16.38 -4.25
CA VAL A 136 2.92 16.42 -5.30
C VAL A 136 2.11 17.69 -5.13
N GLN A 137 1.96 18.46 -6.20
CA GLN A 137 1.20 19.71 -6.17
C GLN A 137 0.18 19.75 -7.31
N ALA A 138 -1.02 20.17 -6.97
CA ALA A 138 -2.10 20.45 -7.92
C ALA A 138 -2.83 21.73 -7.47
N GLY A 139 -2.68 22.80 -8.25
CA GLY A 139 -3.18 24.12 -7.87
C GLY A 139 -2.57 24.60 -6.54
N ASP A 140 -3.43 24.90 -5.58
CA ASP A 140 -3.07 25.35 -4.23
C ASP A 140 -2.92 24.20 -3.21
N ILE A 141 -3.12 22.95 -3.63
CA ILE A 141 -2.95 21.77 -2.78
C ILE A 141 -1.53 21.22 -2.94
N ARG A 142 -0.87 20.99 -1.82
CA ARG A 142 0.43 20.33 -1.73
C ARG A 142 0.30 19.08 -0.86
N LEU A 143 0.88 17.99 -1.33
CA LEU A 143 0.89 16.71 -0.63
C LEU A 143 2.33 16.23 -0.51
N ASP A 144 2.78 16.00 0.72
CA ASP A 144 4.08 15.40 1.00
C ASP A 144 3.89 13.92 1.36
N PRO A 145 4.23 13.00 0.44
CA PRO A 145 4.14 11.57 0.74
C PRO A 145 5.10 11.14 1.85
N ALA A 146 6.13 11.96 2.12
CA ALA A 146 7.16 11.66 3.12
C ALA A 146 6.69 11.90 4.54
N SER A 147 5.97 12.99 4.79
CA SER A 147 5.44 13.34 6.10
C SER A 147 3.95 13.00 6.26
N HIS A 148 3.33 12.46 5.20
CA HIS A 148 1.89 12.19 5.14
C HIS A 148 1.05 13.43 5.46
N THR A 149 1.51 14.57 4.95
CA THR A 149 0.89 15.86 5.26
C THR A 149 0.32 16.49 3.99
N VAL A 150 -0.88 17.01 4.10
CA VAL A 150 -1.56 17.75 3.04
C VAL A 150 -1.73 19.19 3.49
N TRP A 151 -1.42 20.12 2.59
CA TRP A 151 -1.69 21.54 2.76
C TRP A 151 -2.61 22.01 1.65
N ARG A 152 -3.49 22.93 1.99
CA ARG A 152 -4.18 23.77 1.03
C ARG A 152 -3.79 25.21 1.30
N GLY A 153 -3.07 25.84 0.36
CA GLY A 153 -2.36 27.08 0.64
C GLY A 153 -1.39 26.91 1.82
N ASN A 154 -1.62 27.62 2.91
CA ASN A 154 -0.83 27.54 4.16
C ASN A 154 -1.52 26.74 5.28
N VAL A 155 -2.70 26.17 5.01
CA VAL A 155 -3.49 25.43 6.01
C VAL A 155 -3.17 23.95 5.90
N VAL A 156 -2.82 23.30 7.02
CA VAL A 156 -2.69 21.84 7.10
C VAL A 156 -4.07 21.23 7.16
N ILE A 157 -4.33 20.26 6.27
CA ILE A 157 -5.60 19.56 6.19
C ILE A 157 -5.43 18.17 6.80
N PRO A 158 -6.08 17.86 7.94
CA PRO A 158 -5.98 16.53 8.55
C PRO A 158 -6.73 15.50 7.71
N MET A 159 -6.04 14.42 7.33
CA MET A 159 -6.58 13.34 6.51
C MET A 159 -6.39 11.99 7.18
N THR A 160 -7.36 11.09 6.96
CA THR A 160 -7.16 9.68 7.22
C THR A 160 -6.25 9.07 6.15
N ALA A 161 -5.72 7.89 6.42
CA ALA A 161 -4.88 7.16 5.48
C ALA A 161 -5.56 6.97 4.11
N ARG A 162 -6.82 6.55 4.09
CA ARG A 162 -7.61 6.35 2.87
C ARG A 162 -7.86 7.64 2.08
N GLU A 163 -8.19 8.73 2.77
CA GLU A 163 -8.38 10.04 2.14
C GLU A 163 -7.07 10.56 1.52
N PHE A 164 -5.96 10.36 2.21
CA PHE A 164 -4.64 10.73 1.70
C PHE A 164 -4.29 9.95 0.43
N SER A 165 -4.45 8.61 0.45
CA SER A 165 -4.20 7.75 -0.71
C SER A 165 -5.05 8.14 -1.90
N LEU A 166 -6.35 8.37 -1.67
CA LEU A 166 -7.28 8.75 -2.72
C LEU A 166 -6.91 10.12 -3.33
N LEU A 167 -6.56 11.09 -2.49
CA LEU A 167 -6.10 12.40 -2.96
C LEU A 167 -4.78 12.29 -3.72
N HIS A 168 -3.84 11.48 -3.25
CA HIS A 168 -2.57 11.24 -3.92
C HIS A 168 -2.78 10.68 -5.33
N GLU A 169 -3.65 9.67 -5.50
CA GLU A 169 -3.95 9.08 -6.81
C GLU A 169 -4.52 10.10 -7.80
N LEU A 170 -5.34 11.03 -7.32
CA LEU A 170 -5.85 12.12 -8.15
C LEU A 170 -4.77 13.16 -8.47
N MET A 171 -3.89 13.47 -7.52
CA MET A 171 -2.87 14.52 -7.66
C MET A 171 -1.67 14.12 -8.49
N VAL A 172 -1.34 12.84 -8.62
CA VAL A 172 -0.24 12.37 -9.49
C VAL A 172 -0.60 12.45 -10.98
N ARG A 173 -1.89 12.65 -11.31
CA ARG A 173 -2.44 12.78 -12.65
C ARG A 173 -3.33 14.03 -12.74
N PRO A 174 -2.79 15.23 -12.51
CA PRO A 174 -3.60 16.45 -12.43
C PRO A 174 -4.28 16.72 -13.78
N GLY A 175 -5.58 17.02 -13.74
CA GLY A 175 -6.42 17.24 -14.94
C GLY A 175 -6.92 15.97 -15.62
N GLU A 176 -6.32 14.80 -15.37
CA GLU A 176 -6.77 13.53 -15.92
C GLU A 176 -7.94 12.95 -15.14
N VAL A 177 -8.82 12.23 -15.85
CA VAL A 177 -9.95 11.53 -15.23
C VAL A 177 -9.47 10.16 -14.75
N VAL A 178 -9.46 9.94 -13.44
CA VAL A 178 -9.19 8.64 -12.84
C VAL A 178 -10.51 7.90 -12.65
N ARG A 179 -10.61 6.69 -13.19
CA ARG A 179 -11.85 5.89 -13.11
C ARG A 179 -12.12 5.45 -11.68
N ARG A 180 -13.41 5.23 -11.35
CA ARG A 180 -13.77 4.68 -10.02
C ARG A 180 -13.15 3.32 -9.74
N SER A 181 -13.09 2.46 -10.74
CA SER A 181 -12.44 1.15 -10.66
C SER A 181 -10.95 1.28 -10.29
N ASP A 182 -10.25 2.21 -10.95
CA ASP A 182 -8.82 2.42 -10.76
C ASP A 182 -8.53 2.99 -9.35
N LEU A 183 -9.39 3.90 -8.86
CA LEU A 183 -9.33 4.42 -7.50
C LEU A 183 -9.63 3.35 -6.45
N LEU A 184 -10.61 2.48 -6.74
CA LEU A 184 -10.96 1.37 -5.87
C LEU A 184 -9.78 0.39 -5.77
N GLU A 185 -9.20 0.00 -6.90
CA GLU A 185 -8.07 -0.92 -6.96
C GLU A 185 -6.80 -0.35 -6.28
N ALA A 186 -6.55 0.95 -6.45
CA ALA A 186 -5.35 1.58 -5.88
C ALA A 186 -5.42 1.78 -4.36
N VAL A 187 -6.62 1.96 -3.78
CA VAL A 187 -6.81 2.37 -2.39
C VAL A 187 -7.49 1.29 -1.53
N TRP A 188 -8.17 0.32 -2.15
CA TRP A 188 -8.79 -0.83 -1.49
C TRP A 188 -8.22 -2.14 -2.06
N ASP A 189 -8.32 -3.22 -1.28
CA ASP A 189 -7.89 -4.55 -1.73
C ASP A 189 -8.87 -5.17 -2.74
N ALA A 190 -8.40 -6.21 -3.47
CA ALA A 190 -9.19 -6.88 -4.51
C ALA A 190 -10.42 -7.61 -3.96
N ASN A 191 -10.41 -7.98 -2.67
CA ASN A 191 -11.51 -8.69 -1.99
C ASN A 191 -12.45 -7.73 -1.26
N TYR A 192 -12.41 -6.43 -1.59
CA TYR A 192 -13.28 -5.46 -0.94
C TYR A 192 -14.73 -5.64 -1.38
N ASP A 193 -15.51 -6.36 -0.57
CA ASP A 193 -16.96 -6.59 -0.73
C ASP A 193 -17.82 -5.37 -0.31
N GLY A 194 -17.18 -4.23 -0.12
CA GLY A 194 -17.87 -3.01 0.33
C GLY A 194 -18.83 -2.44 -0.71
N LEU A 195 -19.69 -1.55 -0.22
CA LEU A 195 -20.67 -0.86 -1.05
C LEU A 195 -20.00 -0.21 -2.27
N SER A 196 -20.62 -0.36 -3.44
CA SER A 196 -20.14 0.19 -4.72
C SER A 196 -19.92 1.72 -4.72
N ASN A 197 -20.33 2.41 -3.66
CA ASN A 197 -20.20 3.86 -3.47
C ASN A 197 -19.09 4.30 -2.50
N VAL A 198 -18.21 3.39 -2.06
CA VAL A 198 -17.15 3.73 -1.06
C VAL A 198 -16.23 4.85 -1.57
N VAL A 199 -15.83 4.82 -2.82
CA VAL A 199 -15.03 5.88 -3.44
C VAL A 199 -15.78 7.21 -3.38
N ASP A 200 -17.08 7.21 -3.70
CA ASP A 200 -17.92 8.42 -3.71
C ASP A 200 -18.03 9.03 -2.31
N VAL A 201 -18.15 8.20 -1.27
CA VAL A 201 -18.18 8.66 0.14
C VAL A 201 -16.86 9.32 0.53
N HIS A 202 -15.73 8.69 0.20
CA HIS A 202 -14.42 9.28 0.51
C HIS A 202 -14.12 10.55 -0.30
N VAL A 203 -14.55 10.62 -1.55
CA VAL A 203 -14.46 11.85 -2.36
C VAL A 203 -15.32 12.96 -1.75
N ALA A 204 -16.52 12.66 -1.27
CA ALA A 204 -17.36 13.64 -0.57
C ALA A 204 -16.67 14.16 0.71
N ASN A 205 -16.03 13.27 1.48
CA ASN A 205 -15.26 13.67 2.67
C ASN A 205 -14.04 14.54 2.30
N LEU A 206 -13.30 14.17 1.24
CA LEU A 206 -12.20 14.97 0.73
C LEU A 206 -12.64 16.37 0.32
N ARG A 207 -13.74 16.48 -0.44
CA ARG A 207 -14.30 17.78 -0.82
C ARG A 207 -14.61 18.64 0.40
N ARG A 208 -15.31 18.08 1.40
CA ARG A 208 -15.64 18.81 2.64
C ARG A 208 -14.38 19.29 3.38
N LYS A 209 -13.30 18.50 3.43
CA LYS A 209 -12.06 18.88 4.10
C LYS A 209 -11.23 19.88 3.31
N LEU A 210 -11.26 19.75 1.99
CA LEU A 210 -10.55 20.66 1.09
C LEU A 210 -11.32 21.94 0.79
N ASP A 211 -12.60 22.03 1.14
CA ASP A 211 -13.42 23.21 0.91
C ASP A 211 -13.02 24.35 1.88
N LEU A 212 -12.60 25.47 1.32
CA LEU A 212 -12.21 26.67 2.09
C LEU A 212 -13.10 27.86 1.67
N PRO A 213 -13.36 28.81 2.57
CA PRO A 213 -14.16 29.99 2.24
C PRO A 213 -13.63 30.73 1.00
N GLY A 214 -14.47 30.85 -0.01
CA GLY A 214 -14.09 31.47 -1.30
C GLY A 214 -13.18 30.63 -2.21
N ASN A 215 -12.84 29.41 -1.82
CA ASN A 215 -11.97 28.52 -2.57
C ASN A 215 -12.50 27.09 -2.50
N PRO A 216 -13.44 26.69 -3.39
CA PRO A 216 -14.06 25.37 -3.36
C PRO A 216 -13.07 24.25 -3.65
N ALA A 217 -13.37 23.03 -3.17
CA ALA A 217 -12.52 21.86 -3.39
C ALA A 217 -12.38 21.56 -4.89
N PRO A 218 -11.13 21.39 -5.42
CA PRO A 218 -10.89 21.24 -6.87
C PRO A 218 -11.11 19.82 -7.38
N ILE A 219 -11.87 18.99 -6.67
CA ILE A 219 -12.17 17.63 -7.11
C ILE A 219 -13.49 17.65 -7.90
N GLU A 220 -13.42 17.35 -9.18
CA GLU A 220 -14.56 17.30 -10.08
C GLU A 220 -15.05 15.88 -10.28
N THR A 221 -16.38 15.73 -10.49
CA THR A 221 -16.99 14.47 -10.89
C THR A 221 -17.20 14.46 -12.41
N VAL A 222 -16.61 13.46 -13.07
CA VAL A 222 -16.94 13.15 -14.46
C VAL A 222 -18.00 12.06 -14.47
N ARG A 223 -19.24 12.45 -14.74
CA ARG A 223 -20.42 11.56 -14.65
C ARG A 223 -20.23 10.28 -15.46
N GLY A 224 -20.52 9.14 -14.83
CA GLY A 224 -20.40 7.82 -15.44
C GLY A 224 -18.97 7.29 -15.58
N VAL A 225 -17.92 8.09 -15.25
CA VAL A 225 -16.52 7.70 -15.43
C VAL A 225 -15.77 7.67 -14.09
N GLY A 226 -15.59 8.81 -13.45
CA GLY A 226 -14.74 8.89 -12.25
C GLY A 226 -14.58 10.31 -11.74
N TYR A 227 -13.36 10.61 -11.28
CA TYR A 227 -13.00 11.87 -10.67
C TYR A 227 -11.70 12.42 -11.27
N ARG A 228 -11.53 13.74 -11.19
CA ARG A 228 -10.27 14.40 -11.48
C ARG A 228 -10.04 15.55 -10.51
N ILE A 229 -8.77 15.92 -10.33
CA ILE A 229 -8.43 17.17 -9.67
C ILE A 229 -8.26 18.26 -10.75
N ALA A 230 -8.99 19.37 -10.59
CA ALA A 230 -8.82 20.53 -11.46
C ALA A 230 -7.48 21.22 -11.15
N VAL A 231 -6.84 21.80 -12.18
CA VAL A 231 -5.52 22.48 -12.08
C VAL A 231 -5.73 23.97 -12.32
#